data_c2daa826afede6e4a6c9cad31f08e1bd
#
_entry.id   c2daa826afede6e4a6c9cad31f08e1bd
#
_cell.length_a   1.000
_cell.length_b   1.000
_cell.length_c   1.000
_cell.angle_alpha   90.00
_cell.angle_beta   90.00
_cell.angle_gamma   90.00
#
_symmetry.space_group_name_H-M   'P 1'
#
loop_
_entity.id
_entity.type
_entity.pdbx_description
1 polymer ?
#
loop_
_entity_poly.entity_id
_entity_poly.type
_entity_poly.pdbx_seq_one_letter_code
_entity_poly.pdbx_strand_id
1 'polypeptide(L)'
;MDRQSIINTLASNIKFLRINTKVEEPITGKVRYMSQRQLAEFIGSITQQVSKFELAKNQMSAIQLYKVSKLFEVSLDSLFGDLTKSDYKKTIKQDIYA
;
A
#
# COMPACT_ATOMS: atom_id res chain seq x y z
N MET A 1 -17.14 -10.65 13.40
CA MET A 1 -16.36 -9.48 13.01
C MET A 1 -17.23 -8.55 12.17
N ASP A 2 -17.22 -7.29 12.52
CA ASP A 2 -17.93 -6.27 11.77
C ASP A 2 -17.18 -5.92 10.49
N ARG A 3 -17.91 -5.81 9.38
CA ARG A 3 -17.33 -5.47 8.07
C ARG A 3 -16.58 -4.14 8.11
N GLN A 4 -17.15 -3.13 8.79
CA GLN A 4 -16.53 -1.80 8.87
C GLN A 4 -15.24 -1.83 9.66
N SER A 5 -15.15 -2.62 10.71
CA SER A 5 -13.92 -2.79 11.49
C SER A 5 -12.81 -3.41 10.63
N ILE A 6 -13.15 -4.39 9.80
CA ILE A 6 -12.20 -5.02 8.89
C ILE A 6 -11.69 -4.01 7.87
N ILE A 7 -12.59 -3.22 7.28
CA ILE A 7 -12.23 -2.18 6.31
C ILE A 7 -11.34 -1.11 6.94
N ASN A 8 -11.68 -0.68 8.15
CA ASN A 8 -10.91 0.33 8.88
C ASN A 8 -9.49 -0.16 9.17
N THR A 9 -9.34 -1.41 9.60
CA THR A 9 -8.04 -2.00 9.87
C THR A 9 -7.21 -2.07 8.59
N LEU A 10 -7.78 -2.56 7.51
CA LEU A 10 -7.10 -2.65 6.22
C LEU A 10 -6.66 -1.27 5.73
N ALA A 11 -7.56 -0.29 5.76
CA ALA A 11 -7.28 1.08 5.33
C ALA A 11 -6.12 1.70 6.12
N SER A 12 -6.15 1.54 7.44
CA SER A 12 -5.11 2.03 8.35
C SER A 12 -3.77 1.37 8.06
N ASN A 13 -3.76 0.06 7.85
CA ASN A 13 -2.55 -0.69 7.56
C ASN A 13 -1.92 -0.32 6.23
N ILE A 14 -2.74 -0.13 5.20
CA ILE A 14 -2.25 0.28 3.88
C ILE A 14 -1.62 1.66 3.95
N LYS A 15 -2.28 2.59 4.62
CA LYS A 15 -1.73 3.93 4.83
C LYS A 15 -0.41 3.87 5.62
N PHE A 16 -0.36 3.08 6.68
CA PHE A 16 0.87 2.89 7.47
C PHE A 16 2.01 2.39 6.60
N LEU A 17 1.79 1.38 5.77
CA LEU A 17 2.82 0.86 4.88
C LEU A 17 3.30 1.92 3.91
N ARG A 18 2.36 2.66 3.31
CA ARG A 18 2.71 3.71 2.34
C ARG A 18 3.56 4.80 2.96
N ILE A 19 3.16 5.34 4.09
CA ILE A 19 3.87 6.49 4.70
C ILE A 19 5.19 6.09 5.36
N ASN A 20 5.44 4.79 5.53
CA ASN A 20 6.67 4.27 6.13
C ASN A 20 7.58 3.56 5.12
N THR A 21 7.22 3.53 3.84
CA THR A 21 8.02 2.90 2.80
C THR A 21 8.53 3.96 1.84
N LYS A 22 9.82 3.91 1.53
CA LYS A 22 10.45 4.83 0.59
C LYS A 22 10.44 4.24 -0.82
N VAL A 23 10.39 5.13 -1.80
CA VAL A 23 10.49 4.76 -3.23
C VAL A 23 11.73 5.42 -3.80
N GLU A 24 12.55 4.61 -4.47
CA GLU A 24 13.72 5.08 -5.19
C GLU A 24 13.36 5.30 -6.67
N GLU A 25 13.53 6.52 -7.16
CA GLU A 25 13.28 6.87 -8.56
C GLU A 25 14.35 6.27 -9.48
N PRO A 26 13.96 5.72 -10.64
CA PRO A 26 14.91 4.96 -11.47
C PRO A 26 16.01 5.79 -12.12
N ILE A 27 15.74 7.04 -12.50
CA ILE A 27 16.70 7.88 -13.24
C ILE A 27 17.54 8.71 -12.28
N THR A 28 16.92 9.39 -11.34
CA THR A 28 17.62 10.31 -10.44
C THR A 28 18.22 9.62 -9.23
N GLY A 29 17.75 8.41 -8.88
CA GLY A 29 18.14 7.72 -7.67
C GLY A 29 17.61 8.36 -6.40
N LYS A 30 16.77 9.39 -6.50
CA LYS A 30 16.20 10.05 -5.34
C LYS A 30 15.29 9.09 -4.58
N VAL A 31 15.36 9.15 -3.26
CA VAL A 31 14.60 8.29 -2.37
C VAL A 31 13.66 9.17 -1.55
N ARG A 32 12.36 8.91 -1.65
CA ARG A 32 11.32 9.66 -0.93
C ARG A 32 10.26 8.70 -0.41
N TYR A 33 9.54 9.09 0.63
CA TYR A 33 8.40 8.31 1.09
C TYR A 33 7.33 8.25 -0.01
N MET A 34 6.66 7.10 -0.07
CA MET A 34 5.68 6.83 -1.12
C MET A 34 4.48 7.76 -1.04
N SER A 35 4.15 8.40 -2.17
CA SER A 35 2.93 9.19 -2.31
C SER A 35 1.73 8.30 -2.64
N GLN A 36 0.52 8.83 -2.47
CA GLN A 36 -0.70 8.14 -2.91
C GLN A 36 -0.70 7.87 -4.41
N ARG A 37 -0.16 8.81 -5.19
CA ARG A 37 -0.02 8.65 -6.64
C ARG A 37 0.87 7.46 -7.00
N GLN A 38 2.01 7.33 -6.31
CA GLN A 38 2.92 6.22 -6.55
C GLN A 38 2.27 4.88 -6.18
N LEU A 39 1.58 4.82 -5.05
CA LEU A 39 0.85 3.61 -4.68
C LEU A 39 -0.20 3.27 -5.73
N ALA A 40 -0.94 4.26 -6.22
CA ALA A 40 -1.92 4.05 -7.28
C ALA A 40 -1.28 3.45 -8.54
N GLU A 41 -0.13 3.96 -8.95
CA GLU A 41 0.60 3.41 -10.11
C GLU A 41 1.02 1.96 -9.88
N PHE A 42 1.53 1.63 -8.70
CA PHE A 42 1.95 0.26 -8.38
C PHE A 42 0.81 -0.75 -8.41
N ILE A 43 -0.38 -0.35 -7.98
CA ILE A 43 -1.51 -1.28 -7.86
C ILE A 43 -2.53 -1.16 -9.00
N GLY A 44 -2.22 -0.35 -10.03
CA GLY A 44 -3.12 -0.18 -11.17
C GLY A 44 -4.40 0.55 -10.81
N SER A 45 -4.29 1.64 -10.05
CA SER A 45 -5.41 2.47 -9.62
C SER A 45 -5.14 3.93 -9.93
N ILE A 46 -5.98 4.81 -9.42
CA ILE A 46 -5.81 6.27 -9.52
C ILE A 46 -5.70 6.87 -8.13
N THR A 47 -5.13 8.06 -8.03
CA THR A 47 -4.86 8.72 -6.74
C THR A 47 -6.14 8.90 -5.91
N GLN A 48 -7.25 9.30 -6.52
CA GLN A 48 -8.53 9.45 -5.80
C GLN A 48 -9.02 8.16 -5.19
N GLN A 49 -8.81 7.02 -5.86
CA GLN A 49 -9.18 5.72 -5.34
C GLN A 49 -8.33 5.34 -4.13
N VAL A 50 -7.02 5.57 -4.20
CA VAL A 50 -6.13 5.32 -3.07
C VAL A 50 -6.53 6.16 -1.87
N SER A 51 -6.83 7.44 -2.08
CA SER A 51 -7.32 8.32 -1.01
C SER A 51 -8.58 7.74 -0.34
N LYS A 52 -9.53 7.26 -1.13
CA LYS A 52 -10.76 6.65 -0.59
C LYS A 52 -10.49 5.34 0.15
N PHE A 53 -9.56 4.51 -0.34
CA PHE A 53 -9.15 3.29 0.36
C PHE A 53 -8.58 3.62 1.74
N GLU A 54 -7.71 4.63 1.82
CA GLU A 54 -7.05 5.02 3.07
C GLU A 54 -8.02 5.67 4.04
N LEU A 55 -9.11 6.25 3.55
CA LEU A 55 -10.19 6.80 4.37
C LEU A 55 -11.27 5.78 4.73
N ALA A 56 -11.08 4.54 4.33
CA ALA A 56 -12.04 3.44 4.54
C ALA A 56 -13.40 3.69 3.86
N LYS A 57 -13.43 4.48 2.79
CA LYS A 57 -14.65 4.79 2.03
C LYS A 57 -14.92 3.80 0.91
N ASN A 58 -13.87 3.17 0.38
CA ASN A 58 -13.95 2.17 -0.68
C ASN A 58 -13.11 0.96 -0.29
N GLN A 59 -13.40 -0.17 -0.91
CA GLN A 59 -12.62 -1.40 -0.76
C GLN A 59 -11.74 -1.61 -1.98
N MET A 60 -10.56 -2.18 -1.76
CA MET A 60 -9.72 -2.65 -2.84
C MET A 60 -10.25 -3.96 -3.39
N SER A 61 -10.06 -4.19 -4.69
CA SER A 61 -10.31 -5.49 -5.30
C SER A 61 -9.30 -6.53 -4.76
N ALA A 62 -9.62 -7.81 -4.93
CA ALA A 62 -8.71 -8.88 -4.56
C ALA A 62 -7.37 -8.77 -5.30
N ILE A 63 -7.39 -8.37 -6.57
CA ILE A 63 -6.18 -8.19 -7.37
C ILE A 63 -5.33 -7.05 -6.81
N GLN A 64 -5.95 -5.94 -6.42
CA GLN A 64 -5.23 -4.81 -5.83
C GLN A 64 -4.63 -5.18 -4.48
N LEU A 65 -5.36 -5.93 -3.64
CA LEU A 65 -4.85 -6.43 -2.37
C LEU A 65 -3.65 -7.37 -2.57
N TYR A 66 -3.72 -8.22 -3.57
CA TYR A 66 -2.59 -9.08 -3.94
C TYR A 66 -1.37 -8.24 -4.31
N LYS A 67 -1.56 -7.19 -5.13
CA LYS A 67 -0.47 -6.29 -5.53
C LYS A 67 0.13 -5.57 -4.33
N VAL A 68 -0.70 -5.09 -3.39
CA VAL A 68 -0.23 -4.47 -2.15
C VAL A 68 0.61 -5.44 -1.33
N SER A 69 0.12 -6.67 -1.16
CA SER A 69 0.82 -7.72 -0.44
C SER A 69 2.21 -7.98 -1.05
N LYS A 70 2.30 -8.09 -2.36
CA LYS A 70 3.56 -8.32 -3.06
C LYS A 70 4.48 -7.10 -3.01
N LEU A 71 3.92 -5.91 -3.17
CA LEU A 71 4.69 -4.67 -3.17
C LEU A 71 5.42 -4.44 -1.86
N PHE A 72 4.74 -4.61 -0.75
CA PHE A 72 5.29 -4.38 0.59
C PHE A 72 5.88 -5.64 1.21
N GLU A 73 5.77 -6.78 0.54
CA GLU A 73 6.24 -8.08 1.04
C GLU A 73 5.63 -8.43 2.39
N VAL A 74 4.32 -8.27 2.51
CA VAL A 74 3.53 -8.64 3.69
C VAL A 74 2.48 -9.65 3.28
N SER A 75 2.06 -10.49 4.23
CA SER A 75 0.97 -11.44 3.99
C SER A 75 -0.38 -10.72 3.97
N LEU A 76 -1.37 -11.32 3.32
CA LEU A 76 -2.74 -10.81 3.39
C LEU A 76 -3.26 -10.81 4.82
N ASP A 77 -2.93 -11.83 5.61
CA ASP A 77 -3.30 -11.86 7.03
C ASP A 77 -2.76 -10.66 7.78
N SER A 78 -1.52 -10.25 7.51
CA SER A 78 -0.93 -9.06 8.13
C SER A 78 -1.65 -7.78 7.73
N LEU A 79 -2.10 -7.68 6.48
CA LEU A 79 -2.86 -6.51 6.01
C LEU A 79 -4.19 -6.35 6.76
N PHE A 80 -4.81 -7.46 7.15
CA PHE A 80 -6.07 -7.46 7.90
C PHE A 80 -5.88 -7.56 9.40
N GLY A 81 -4.65 -7.57 9.89
CA GLY A 81 -4.32 -7.76 11.29
C GLY A 81 -3.33 -6.74 11.82
N ASP A 82 -2.45 -7.19 12.71
CA ASP A 82 -1.47 -6.34 13.38
C ASP A 82 -0.15 -6.33 12.60
N LEU A 83 0.20 -5.18 12.02
CA LEU A 83 1.46 -4.98 11.29
C LEU A 83 2.65 -4.73 12.21
N THR A 84 2.45 -4.46 13.50
CA THR A 84 3.55 -4.08 14.40
C THR A 84 4.59 -5.19 14.55
N LYS A 85 4.18 -6.44 14.34
CA LYS A 85 5.05 -7.63 14.45
C LYS A 85 5.51 -8.16 13.09
N SER A 86 5.15 -7.49 12.01
CA SER A 86 5.47 -7.94 10.66
C SER A 86 6.64 -7.16 10.11
N ASP A 87 7.55 -7.86 9.43
CA ASP A 87 8.52 -7.19 8.57
C ASP A 87 7.85 -6.80 7.27
N TYR A 88 8.19 -5.62 6.78
CA TYR A 88 7.73 -5.14 5.48
C TYR A 88 8.87 -4.44 4.76
N LYS A 89 8.73 -4.29 3.46
CA LYS A 89 9.76 -3.67 2.65
C LYS A 89 9.87 -2.18 2.97
N LYS A 90 11.09 -1.72 3.28
CA LYS A 90 11.33 -0.33 3.69
C LYS A 90 11.62 0.59 2.51
N THR A 91 12.17 0.04 1.44
CA THR A 91 12.51 0.79 0.23
C THR A 91 12.17 -0.05 -0.99
N ILE A 92 11.48 0.57 -1.95
CA ILE A 92 11.06 -0.06 -3.19
C ILE A 92 11.69 0.72 -4.34
N LYS A 93 12.27 0.01 -5.30
CA LYS A 93 12.75 0.63 -6.54
C LYS A 93 11.59 0.73 -7.52
N GLN A 94 11.35 1.93 -8.02
CA GLN A 94 10.36 2.14 -9.05
C GLN A 94 10.94 1.68 -10.39
N ASP A 95 10.24 0.74 -11.04
CA ASP A 95 10.63 0.25 -12.36
C ASP A 95 10.13 1.23 -13.42
N ILE A 96 11.03 1.62 -14.35
CA ILE A 96 10.66 2.51 -15.44
C ILE A 96 9.69 1.87 -16.43
N TYR A 97 9.54 0.55 -16.40
CA TYR A 97 8.65 -0.20 -17.28
C TYR A 97 7.38 -0.70 -16.55
N ALA A 98 7.21 -0.32 -15.31
CA ALA A 98 6.07 -0.77 -14.50
C ALA A 98 4.77 -0.04 -14.89
#